data_8aa4d49d063a7ff45d802965a2fe65f9
#
_entry.id   8aa4d49d063a7ff45d802965a2fe65f9
#
_cell.length_a   1.000
_cell.length_b   1.000
_cell.length_c   1.000
_cell.angle_alpha   90.00
_cell.angle_beta   90.00
_cell.angle_gamma   90.00
#
_symmetry.space_group_name_H-M   'P 1'
#
loop_
_entity.id
_entity.type
_entity.pdbx_description
1 polymer ?
#
loop_
_entity_poly.entity_id
_entity_poly.type
_entity_poly.pdbx_seq_one_letter_code
_entity_poly.pdbx_strand_id
1 'polypeptide(L)'
;METIQALDRTRWWHQTWNSERFRRVLVFASSLACAFILWTLLAWWVGKPAFLPSPRDTLKGALELIRSGDLHAYVAVSFMRIMVGFIIGALIGVPLGLLMGMSPFVRTFMDPFVEFFRFIPPIAFVTLAVIWFGLGETSKIVLIVYTTLFIVTLNTMIAVLGDRKSTRLNSSHIQKSRMPSSA
;
A
#
# COMPACT_ATOMS: atom_id res chain seq x y z
N MET A 1 -37.51 42.53 -7.67
CA MET A 1 -36.17 42.86 -7.19
C MET A 1 -35.38 41.66 -6.69
N GLU A 2 -36.03 40.59 -6.22
CA GLU A 2 -35.37 39.36 -5.70
C GLU A 2 -34.69 38.49 -6.76
N THR A 3 -35.18 38.47 -7.99
CA THR A 3 -34.64 37.62 -9.08
C THR A 3 -33.25 38.04 -9.58
N ILE A 4 -32.89 39.32 -9.43
CA ILE A 4 -31.57 39.83 -9.85
C ILE A 4 -30.49 39.50 -8.84
N GLN A 5 -30.82 39.43 -7.54
CA GLN A 5 -29.87 39.01 -6.50
C GLN A 5 -29.55 37.51 -6.53
N ALA A 6 -30.47 36.67 -7.01
CA ALA A 6 -30.24 35.24 -7.11
C ALA A 6 -29.24 34.88 -8.24
N LEU A 7 -29.28 35.63 -9.35
CA LEU A 7 -28.37 35.39 -10.49
C LEU A 7 -26.92 35.84 -10.19
N ASP A 8 -26.75 36.82 -9.32
CA ASP A 8 -25.40 37.27 -8.93
C ASP A 8 -24.69 36.31 -7.98
N ARG A 9 -25.44 35.65 -7.09
CA ARG A 9 -24.87 34.60 -6.18
C ARG A 9 -24.30 33.43 -6.93
N THR A 10 -24.93 32.93 -7.99
CA THR A 10 -24.45 31.76 -8.75
C THR A 10 -23.18 32.08 -9.54
N ARG A 11 -23.01 33.32 -9.99
CA ARG A 11 -21.83 33.79 -10.74
C ARG A 11 -20.57 33.83 -9.85
N TRP A 12 -20.70 34.20 -8.59
CA TRP A 12 -19.61 34.25 -7.62
C TRP A 12 -19.07 32.86 -7.30
N TRP A 13 -19.93 31.86 -7.14
CA TRP A 13 -19.52 30.47 -6.87
C TRP A 13 -18.70 29.84 -8.01
N HIS A 14 -19.04 30.14 -9.25
CA HIS A 14 -18.29 29.62 -10.41
C HIS A 14 -16.92 30.31 -10.58
N GLN A 15 -16.78 31.58 -10.25
CA GLN A 15 -15.48 32.25 -10.32
C GLN A 15 -14.52 31.82 -9.20
N THR A 16 -14.98 31.65 -7.98
CA THR A 16 -14.15 31.19 -6.86
C THR A 16 -13.72 29.74 -7.02
N TRP A 17 -14.58 28.88 -7.52
CA TRP A 17 -14.27 27.49 -7.80
C TRP A 17 -13.20 27.32 -8.89
N ASN A 18 -13.25 28.10 -9.90
CA ASN A 18 -12.31 28.07 -11.02
C ASN A 18 -10.92 28.62 -10.62
N SER A 19 -10.88 29.66 -9.81
CA SER A 19 -9.63 30.21 -9.27
C SER A 19 -8.93 29.28 -8.28
N GLU A 20 -9.69 28.57 -7.44
CA GLU A 20 -9.10 27.61 -6.49
C GLU A 20 -8.59 26.33 -7.15
N ARG A 21 -9.27 25.84 -8.18
CA ARG A 21 -8.79 24.72 -8.99
C ARG A 21 -7.52 25.10 -9.73
N PHE A 22 -7.50 26.25 -10.36
CA PHE A 22 -6.34 26.77 -11.07
C PHE A 22 -5.15 26.96 -10.13
N ARG A 23 -5.34 27.54 -8.95
CA ARG A 23 -4.31 27.69 -7.93
C ARG A 23 -3.78 26.35 -7.45
N ARG A 24 -4.64 25.34 -7.21
CA ARG A 24 -4.22 23.98 -6.85
C ARG A 24 -3.38 23.31 -7.94
N VAL A 25 -3.79 23.46 -9.19
CA VAL A 25 -3.03 22.95 -10.34
C VAL A 25 -1.67 23.63 -10.46
N LEU A 26 -1.61 24.95 -10.28
CA LEU A 26 -0.34 25.69 -10.31
C LEU A 26 0.60 25.25 -9.17
N VAL A 27 0.08 25.13 -7.95
CA VAL A 27 0.89 24.64 -6.80
C VAL A 27 1.37 23.22 -7.04
N PHE A 28 0.52 22.34 -7.56
CA PHE A 28 0.93 20.98 -7.90
C PHE A 28 1.99 20.94 -9.01
N ALA A 29 1.79 21.72 -10.08
CA ALA A 29 2.75 21.81 -11.18
C ALA A 29 4.09 22.40 -10.73
N SER A 30 4.06 23.43 -9.87
CA SER A 30 5.29 24.01 -9.31
C SER A 30 6.03 23.04 -8.38
N SER A 31 5.32 22.22 -7.59
CA SER A 31 5.92 21.20 -6.76
C SER A 31 6.60 20.11 -7.60
N LEU A 32 5.95 19.66 -8.68
CA LEU A 32 6.55 18.72 -9.64
C LEU A 32 7.77 19.33 -10.32
N ALA A 33 7.68 20.55 -10.80
CA ALA A 33 8.81 21.25 -11.42
C ALA A 33 9.99 21.38 -10.45
N CYS A 34 9.73 21.76 -9.20
CA CYS A 34 10.75 21.85 -8.15
C CYS A 34 11.41 20.49 -7.90
N ALA A 35 10.63 19.40 -7.81
CA ALA A 35 11.15 18.05 -7.65
C ALA A 35 12.05 17.63 -8.83
N PHE A 36 11.65 17.93 -10.07
CA PHE A 36 12.46 17.64 -11.26
C PHE A 36 13.75 18.45 -11.31
N ILE A 37 13.70 19.72 -10.95
CA ILE A 37 14.87 20.58 -10.87
C ILE A 37 15.84 20.05 -9.81
N LEU A 38 15.32 19.76 -8.61
CA LEU A 38 16.11 19.20 -7.52
C LEU A 38 16.76 17.87 -7.92
N TRP A 39 16.03 16.96 -8.54
CA TRP A 39 16.58 15.70 -9.05
C TRP A 39 17.69 15.93 -10.06
N THR A 40 17.50 16.84 -11.02
CA THR A 40 18.50 17.15 -12.03
C THR A 40 19.77 17.75 -11.41
N LEU A 41 19.62 18.66 -10.44
CA LEU A 41 20.74 19.25 -9.71
C LEU A 41 21.50 18.22 -8.89
N LEU A 42 20.81 17.33 -8.19
CA LEU A 42 21.42 16.25 -7.43
C LEU A 42 22.16 15.26 -8.34
N ALA A 43 21.57 14.89 -9.48
CA ALA A 43 22.22 14.01 -10.46
C ALA A 43 23.49 14.65 -11.04
N TRP A 44 23.46 15.95 -11.31
CA TRP A 44 24.62 16.70 -11.76
C TRP A 44 25.70 16.78 -10.67
N TRP A 45 25.29 17.05 -9.41
CA TRP A 45 26.22 17.14 -8.28
C TRP A 45 26.92 15.81 -7.98
N VAL A 46 26.17 14.70 -8.01
CA VAL A 46 26.70 13.33 -7.81
C VAL A 46 27.62 12.91 -8.94
N GLY A 47 27.34 13.34 -10.17
CA GLY A 47 28.19 13.12 -11.36
C GLY A 47 28.42 11.64 -11.75
N LYS A 48 27.73 10.71 -11.12
CA LYS A 48 27.83 9.25 -11.36
C LYS A 48 26.48 8.67 -11.74
N PRO A 49 26.18 8.46 -13.03
CA PRO A 49 24.89 7.94 -13.49
C PRO A 49 24.52 6.58 -12.93
N ALA A 50 25.52 5.78 -12.52
CA ALA A 50 25.29 4.48 -11.87
C ALA A 50 24.64 4.58 -10.49
N PHE A 51 24.85 5.69 -9.76
CA PHE A 51 24.24 5.91 -8.45
C PHE A 51 22.97 6.76 -8.53
N LEU A 52 23.00 7.81 -9.35
CA LEU A 52 21.86 8.71 -9.53
C LEU A 52 21.79 9.15 -11.00
N PRO A 53 21.05 8.42 -11.83
CA PRO A 53 20.85 8.78 -13.24
C PRO A 53 20.06 10.09 -13.34
N SER A 54 20.37 10.89 -14.37
CA SER A 54 19.59 12.09 -14.66
C SER A 54 18.19 11.71 -15.20
N PRO A 55 17.19 12.60 -15.12
CA PRO A 55 15.87 12.34 -15.73
C PRO A 55 15.96 12.00 -17.23
N ARG A 56 16.93 12.57 -17.93
CA ARG A 56 17.17 12.28 -19.35
C ARG A 56 17.69 10.87 -19.57
N ASP A 57 18.63 10.41 -18.75
CA ASP A 57 19.21 9.08 -18.87
C ASP A 57 18.20 8.01 -18.48
N THR A 58 17.37 8.29 -17.47
CA THR A 58 16.24 7.42 -17.08
C THR A 58 15.24 7.28 -18.23
N LEU A 59 14.88 8.39 -18.89
CA LEU A 59 13.98 8.34 -20.03
C LEU A 59 14.56 7.59 -21.22
N LYS A 60 15.86 7.80 -21.52
CA LYS A 60 16.54 7.04 -22.58
C LYS A 60 16.55 5.54 -22.30
N GLY A 61 16.95 5.14 -21.07
CA GLY A 61 16.93 3.73 -20.68
C GLY A 61 15.53 3.10 -20.74
N ALA A 62 14.50 3.84 -20.33
CA ALA A 62 13.12 3.39 -20.47
C ALA A 62 12.71 3.18 -21.94
N LEU A 63 13.07 4.12 -22.83
CA LEU A 63 12.79 4.00 -24.26
C LEU A 63 13.56 2.85 -24.91
N GLU A 64 14.81 2.62 -24.52
CA GLU A 64 15.60 1.47 -24.99
C GLU A 64 14.96 0.14 -24.57
N LEU A 65 14.55 -0.01 -23.31
CA LEU A 65 13.85 -1.17 -22.80
C LEU A 65 12.52 -1.45 -23.52
N ILE A 66 11.79 -0.40 -23.89
CA ILE A 66 10.56 -0.52 -24.67
C ILE A 66 10.88 -0.98 -26.10
N ARG A 67 11.92 -0.39 -26.73
CA ARG A 67 12.32 -0.71 -28.11
C ARG A 67 12.91 -2.10 -28.26
N SER A 68 13.68 -2.57 -27.29
CA SER A 68 14.24 -3.93 -27.30
C SER A 68 13.18 -5.00 -27.10
N GLY A 69 12.00 -4.65 -26.57
CA GLY A 69 10.96 -5.61 -26.23
C GLY A 69 11.19 -6.32 -24.89
N ASP A 70 12.33 -6.11 -24.24
CA ASP A 70 12.70 -6.79 -22.97
C ASP A 70 11.82 -6.35 -21.80
N LEU A 71 11.23 -5.16 -21.88
CA LEU A 71 10.36 -4.64 -20.83
C LEU A 71 9.21 -5.60 -20.48
N HIS A 72 8.57 -6.18 -21.52
CA HIS A 72 7.46 -7.11 -21.30
C HIS A 72 7.91 -8.38 -20.58
N ALA A 73 9.07 -8.93 -20.94
CA ALA A 73 9.65 -10.10 -20.28
C ALA A 73 9.97 -9.81 -18.82
N TYR A 74 10.62 -8.69 -18.50
CA TYR A 74 10.96 -8.31 -17.15
C TYR A 74 9.71 -8.04 -16.28
N VAL A 75 8.70 -7.39 -16.86
CA VAL A 75 7.41 -7.16 -16.16
C VAL A 75 6.70 -8.48 -15.90
N ALA A 76 6.64 -9.38 -16.90
CA ALA A 76 6.00 -10.68 -16.73
C ALA A 76 6.67 -11.53 -15.64
N VAL A 77 8.00 -11.63 -15.65
CA VAL A 77 8.75 -12.36 -14.62
C VAL A 77 8.54 -11.75 -13.24
N SER A 78 8.58 -10.43 -13.13
CA SER A 78 8.35 -9.73 -11.86
C SER A 78 6.93 -9.93 -11.35
N PHE A 79 5.94 -9.86 -12.23
CA PHE A 79 4.53 -10.09 -11.89
C PHE A 79 4.30 -11.53 -11.41
N MET A 80 4.82 -12.52 -12.14
CA MET A 80 4.72 -13.93 -11.75
C MET A 80 5.35 -14.19 -10.37
N ARG A 81 6.53 -13.62 -10.13
CA ARG A 81 7.22 -13.72 -8.83
C ARG A 81 6.35 -13.16 -7.69
N ILE A 82 5.79 -11.96 -7.90
CA ILE A 82 4.93 -11.31 -6.91
C ILE A 82 3.67 -12.14 -6.67
N MET A 83 3.03 -12.63 -7.73
CA MET A 83 1.82 -13.44 -7.62
C MET A 83 2.08 -14.75 -6.86
N VAL A 84 3.12 -15.48 -7.23
CA VAL A 84 3.49 -16.73 -6.55
C VAL A 84 3.78 -16.47 -5.06
N GLY A 85 4.62 -15.49 -4.75
CA GLY A 85 4.94 -15.15 -3.36
C GLY A 85 3.73 -14.68 -2.56
N PHE A 86 2.86 -13.85 -3.17
CA PHE A 86 1.62 -13.39 -2.55
C PHE A 86 0.64 -14.54 -2.28
N ILE A 87 0.41 -15.41 -3.26
CA ILE A 87 -0.52 -16.54 -3.12
C ILE A 87 -0.05 -17.47 -2.00
N ILE A 88 1.23 -17.85 -1.99
CA ILE A 88 1.78 -18.72 -0.93
C ILE A 88 1.67 -18.03 0.43
N GLY A 89 2.07 -16.78 0.54
CA GLY A 89 1.97 -16.01 1.78
C GLY A 89 0.54 -15.87 2.28
N ALA A 90 -0.42 -15.64 1.38
CA ALA A 90 -1.83 -15.53 1.71
C ALA A 90 -2.44 -16.88 2.11
N LEU A 91 -2.11 -17.97 1.41
CA LEU A 91 -2.58 -19.32 1.75
C LEU A 91 -2.19 -19.76 3.15
N ILE A 92 -1.06 -19.29 3.66
CA ILE A 92 -0.61 -19.57 5.02
C ILE A 92 -1.14 -18.48 5.98
N GLY A 93 -1.07 -17.21 5.60
CA GLY A 93 -1.43 -16.08 6.45
C GLY A 93 -2.93 -15.99 6.77
N VAL A 94 -3.81 -16.29 5.79
CA VAL A 94 -5.25 -16.25 6.03
C VAL A 94 -5.70 -17.28 7.06
N PRO A 95 -5.39 -18.58 6.94
CA PRO A 95 -5.75 -19.56 7.97
C PRO A 95 -5.17 -19.23 9.34
N LEU A 96 -3.92 -18.80 9.40
CA LEU A 96 -3.28 -18.41 10.66
C LEU A 96 -3.99 -17.21 11.30
N GLY A 97 -4.31 -16.18 10.53
CA GLY A 97 -5.05 -15.01 10.99
C GLY A 97 -6.48 -15.34 11.44
N LEU A 98 -7.16 -16.25 10.75
CA LEU A 98 -8.47 -16.75 11.16
C LEU A 98 -8.38 -17.49 12.51
N LEU A 99 -7.43 -18.41 12.66
CA LEU A 99 -7.23 -19.14 13.91
C LEU A 99 -6.93 -18.19 15.08
N MET A 100 -6.05 -17.20 14.89
CA MET A 100 -5.75 -16.19 15.90
C MET A 100 -6.95 -15.30 16.22
N GLY A 101 -7.76 -14.94 15.22
CA GLY A 101 -8.98 -14.14 15.41
C GLY A 101 -10.11 -14.92 16.10
N MET A 102 -10.20 -16.22 15.86
CA MET A 102 -11.26 -17.09 16.42
C MET A 102 -10.94 -17.60 17.82
N SER A 103 -9.69 -17.92 18.12
CA SER A 103 -9.26 -18.52 19.39
C SER A 103 -8.33 -17.60 20.17
N PRO A 104 -8.74 -17.13 21.37
CA PRO A 104 -7.87 -16.35 22.25
C PRO A 104 -6.58 -17.10 22.64
N PHE A 105 -6.67 -18.41 22.81
CA PHE A 105 -5.52 -19.25 23.14
C PHE A 105 -4.47 -19.24 22.02
N VAL A 106 -4.91 -19.51 20.78
CA VAL A 106 -4.00 -19.48 19.62
C VAL A 106 -3.39 -18.09 19.45
N ARG A 107 -4.19 -17.04 19.64
CA ARG A 107 -3.70 -15.68 19.57
C ARG A 107 -2.61 -15.42 20.61
N THR A 108 -2.88 -15.65 21.88
CA THR A 108 -1.89 -15.42 22.95
C THR A 108 -0.60 -16.22 22.73
N PHE A 109 -0.71 -17.40 22.18
CA PHE A 109 0.46 -18.24 21.87
C PHE A 109 1.25 -17.72 20.66
N MET A 110 0.57 -17.27 19.60
CA MET A 110 1.18 -16.84 18.34
C MET A 110 1.63 -15.38 18.32
N ASP A 111 0.97 -14.50 19.10
CA ASP A 111 1.26 -13.06 19.13
C ASP A 111 2.75 -12.74 19.30
N PRO A 112 3.50 -13.33 20.26
CA PRO A 112 4.91 -13.01 20.45
C PRO A 112 5.77 -13.37 19.24
N PHE A 113 5.44 -14.49 18.54
CA PHE A 113 6.16 -14.89 17.33
C PHE A 113 5.85 -13.97 16.15
N VAL A 114 4.56 -13.65 15.93
CA VAL A 114 4.13 -12.77 14.86
C VAL A 114 4.71 -11.37 15.06
N GLU A 115 4.69 -10.84 16.30
CA GLU A 115 5.28 -9.54 16.61
C GLU A 115 6.80 -9.55 16.41
N PHE A 116 7.49 -10.56 16.90
CA PHE A 116 8.94 -10.65 16.75
C PHE A 116 9.35 -10.63 15.27
N PHE A 117 8.78 -11.50 14.47
CA PHE A 117 9.15 -11.58 13.05
C PHE A 117 8.70 -10.36 12.25
N ARG A 118 7.55 -9.77 12.56
CA ARG A 118 7.06 -8.56 11.91
C ARG A 118 7.98 -7.35 12.13
N PHE A 119 8.61 -7.24 13.30
CA PHE A 119 9.53 -6.16 13.58
C PHE A 119 10.84 -6.25 12.82
N ILE A 120 11.21 -7.43 12.36
CA ILE A 120 12.43 -7.60 11.57
C ILE A 120 12.16 -7.12 10.13
N PRO A 121 12.84 -6.06 9.65
CA PRO A 121 12.63 -5.60 8.28
C PRO A 121 12.98 -6.71 7.27
N PRO A 122 12.16 -6.91 6.23
CA PRO A 122 12.43 -7.94 5.20
C PRO A 122 13.81 -7.82 4.57
N ILE A 123 14.35 -6.60 4.49
CA ILE A 123 15.69 -6.35 3.96
C ILE A 123 16.81 -7.02 4.78
N ALA A 124 16.59 -7.22 6.09
CA ALA A 124 17.55 -7.94 6.92
C ALA A 124 17.64 -9.43 6.57
N PHE A 125 16.55 -9.99 6.04
CA PHE A 125 16.50 -11.37 5.57
C PHE A 125 17.07 -11.59 4.17
N VAL A 126 17.34 -10.52 3.39
CA VAL A 126 17.88 -10.66 2.02
C VAL A 126 19.17 -11.47 2.02
N THR A 127 20.10 -11.15 2.91
CA THR A 127 21.39 -11.83 3.00
C THR A 127 21.21 -13.30 3.36
N LEU A 128 20.36 -13.61 4.33
CA LEU A 128 20.06 -15.01 4.70
C LEU A 128 19.38 -15.77 3.58
N ALA A 129 18.40 -15.16 2.92
CA ALA A 129 17.70 -15.75 1.78
C ALA A 129 18.67 -16.06 0.63
N VAL A 130 19.62 -15.16 0.37
CA VAL A 130 20.65 -15.39 -0.66
C VAL A 130 21.62 -16.48 -0.26
N ILE A 131 22.01 -16.56 1.00
CA ILE A 131 22.92 -17.64 1.50
C ILE A 131 22.22 -19.00 1.42
N TRP A 132 20.94 -19.10 1.78
CA TRP A 132 20.21 -20.37 1.82
C TRP A 132 19.68 -20.82 0.47
N PHE A 133 19.20 -19.91 -0.36
CA PHE A 133 18.51 -20.20 -1.63
C PHE A 133 19.27 -19.71 -2.87
N GLY A 134 20.42 -19.04 -2.69
CA GLY A 134 21.20 -18.48 -3.79
C GLY A 134 20.65 -17.15 -4.32
N LEU A 135 21.32 -16.60 -5.35
CA LEU A 135 20.96 -15.35 -6.02
C LEU A 135 19.78 -15.50 -7.02
N GLY A 136 19.03 -16.59 -6.95
CA GLY A 136 17.97 -16.92 -7.90
C GLY A 136 16.61 -16.28 -7.59
N GLU A 137 15.60 -16.78 -8.28
CA GLU A 137 14.20 -16.34 -8.10
C GLU A 137 13.63 -16.81 -6.76
N THR A 138 14.09 -17.95 -6.26
CA THR A 138 13.61 -18.54 -5.00
C THR A 138 13.81 -17.62 -3.81
N SER A 139 14.98 -17.02 -3.66
CA SER A 139 15.27 -16.08 -2.58
C SER A 139 14.33 -14.85 -2.60
N LYS A 140 14.03 -14.35 -3.79
CA LYS A 140 13.10 -13.22 -3.98
C LYS A 140 11.66 -13.62 -3.62
N ILE A 141 11.20 -14.80 -4.07
CA ILE A 141 9.85 -15.32 -3.74
C ILE A 141 9.73 -15.53 -2.22
N VAL A 142 10.71 -16.12 -1.58
CA VAL A 142 10.71 -16.35 -0.11
C VAL A 142 10.56 -15.04 0.67
N LEU A 143 11.23 -13.97 0.23
CA LEU A 143 11.09 -12.64 0.86
C LEU A 143 9.67 -12.06 0.69
N ILE A 144 9.06 -12.26 -0.47
CA ILE A 144 7.68 -11.84 -0.71
C ILE A 144 6.72 -12.65 0.16
N VAL A 145 6.89 -13.97 0.24
CA VAL A 145 6.10 -14.84 1.13
C VAL A 145 6.22 -14.38 2.57
N TYR A 146 7.44 -14.14 3.06
CA TYR A 146 7.68 -13.65 4.41
C TYR A 146 6.90 -12.37 4.72
N THR A 147 7.04 -11.37 3.85
CA THR A 147 6.36 -10.07 4.04
C THR A 147 4.85 -10.22 4.00
N THR A 148 4.33 -10.95 3.01
CA THR A 148 2.90 -11.16 2.81
C THR A 148 2.27 -11.94 3.96
N LEU A 149 2.92 -12.98 4.44
CA LEU A 149 2.44 -13.84 5.52
C LEU A 149 2.03 -13.01 6.75
N PHE A 150 2.92 -12.18 7.28
CA PHE A 150 2.66 -11.44 8.51
C PHE A 150 1.62 -10.34 8.31
N ILE A 151 1.66 -9.63 7.18
CA ILE A 151 0.68 -8.59 6.86
C ILE A 151 -0.71 -9.20 6.73
N VAL A 152 -0.86 -10.29 6.00
CA VAL A 152 -2.14 -10.97 5.79
C VAL A 152 -2.66 -11.57 7.08
N THR A 153 -1.80 -12.22 7.87
CA THR A 153 -2.17 -12.79 9.18
C THR A 153 -2.78 -11.73 10.09
N LEU A 154 -2.12 -10.58 10.24
CA LEU A 154 -2.59 -9.51 11.11
C LEU A 154 -3.89 -8.88 10.61
N ASN A 155 -3.97 -8.59 9.32
CA ASN A 155 -5.17 -7.98 8.75
C ASN A 155 -6.38 -8.93 8.87
N THR A 156 -6.18 -10.23 8.63
CA THR A 156 -7.24 -11.24 8.78
C THR A 156 -7.67 -11.36 10.25
N MET A 157 -6.73 -11.41 11.19
CA MET A 157 -7.04 -11.44 12.61
C MET A 157 -7.84 -10.22 13.05
N ILE A 158 -7.42 -9.02 12.65
CA ILE A 158 -8.10 -7.76 12.99
C ILE A 158 -9.51 -7.72 12.41
N ALA A 159 -9.71 -8.18 11.17
CA ALA A 159 -11.01 -8.26 10.53
C ALA A 159 -11.97 -9.17 11.33
N VAL A 160 -11.54 -10.37 11.71
CA VAL A 160 -12.34 -11.30 12.52
C VAL A 160 -12.71 -10.72 13.90
N LEU A 161 -11.77 -10.02 14.54
CA LEU A 161 -12.02 -9.37 15.83
C LEU A 161 -12.98 -8.18 15.71
N GLY A 162 -12.89 -7.42 14.61
CA GLY A 162 -13.78 -6.31 14.30
C GLY A 162 -15.23 -6.79 14.07
N ASP A 163 -15.43 -7.83 13.30
CA ASP A 163 -16.75 -8.42 13.06
C ASP A 163 -17.43 -8.92 14.35
N ARG A 164 -16.70 -9.56 15.21
CA ARG A 164 -17.23 -10.00 16.53
C ARG A 164 -17.71 -8.83 17.39
N LYS A 165 -16.98 -7.70 17.37
CA LYS A 165 -17.36 -6.50 18.12
C LYS A 165 -18.63 -5.86 17.55
N SER A 166 -18.76 -5.76 16.24
CA SER A 166 -19.94 -5.19 15.57
C SER A 166 -21.18 -6.04 15.78
N THR A 167 -21.05 -7.36 15.70
CA THR A 167 -22.16 -8.31 15.95
C THR A 167 -22.65 -8.22 17.39
N ARG A 168 -21.77 -8.11 18.38
CA ARG A 168 -22.16 -7.92 19.79
C ARG A 168 -22.91 -6.60 20.03
N LEU A 169 -22.47 -5.52 19.40
CA LEU A 169 -23.14 -4.22 19.52
C LEU A 169 -24.53 -4.24 18.90
N ASN A 170 -24.69 -4.82 17.71
CA ASN A 170 -25.99 -4.97 17.06
C ASN A 170 -26.96 -5.83 17.87
N SER A 171 -26.50 -6.95 18.43
CA SER A 171 -27.35 -7.81 19.25
C SER A 171 -27.80 -7.10 20.53
N SER A 172 -26.97 -6.30 21.17
CA SER A 172 -27.33 -5.53 22.37
C SER A 172 -28.34 -4.42 22.06
N HIS A 173 -28.29 -3.79 20.88
CA HIS A 173 -29.28 -2.80 20.44
C HIS A 173 -30.66 -3.45 20.18
N ILE A 174 -30.69 -4.60 19.52
CA ILE A 174 -31.93 -5.35 19.25
C ILE A 174 -32.57 -5.82 20.57
N GLN A 175 -31.77 -6.23 21.54
CA GLN A 175 -32.26 -6.67 22.83
C GLN A 175 -32.88 -5.53 23.66
N LYS A 176 -32.26 -4.33 23.64
CA LYS A 176 -32.80 -3.12 24.28
C LYS A 176 -34.10 -2.65 23.64
N SER A 177 -34.26 -2.76 22.32
CA SER A 177 -35.48 -2.36 21.62
C SER A 177 -36.69 -3.34 21.87
N ARG A 178 -36.43 -4.53 22.38
CA ARG A 178 -37.46 -5.55 22.69
C ARG A 178 -37.91 -5.56 24.16
N MET A 179 -37.28 -4.75 25.03
CA MET A 179 -37.81 -4.61 26.40
C MET A 179 -39.05 -3.71 26.37
N PRO A 180 -40.26 -4.22 26.75
CA PRO A 180 -41.40 -3.35 26.90
C PRO A 180 -41.10 -2.35 28.03
N SER A 181 -41.44 -1.07 27.79
CA SER A 181 -41.43 -0.06 28.82
C SER A 181 -42.47 -0.46 29.84
N SER A 182 -42.04 -1.08 30.93
CA SER A 182 -42.93 -1.28 32.10
C SER A 182 -43.26 0.10 32.63
N ALA A 183 -44.51 0.51 32.39
CA ALA A 183 -45.16 1.63 33.07
C ALA A 183 -45.28 1.32 34.56
#